data_1437331e925cfe247782fb0a1e35732a
#
_entry.id   1437331e925cfe247782fb0a1e35732a
#
_cell.length_a   1.000
_cell.length_b   1.000
_cell.length_c   1.000
_cell.angle_alpha   90.00
_cell.angle_beta   90.00
_cell.angle_gamma   90.00
#
_symmetry.space_group_name_H-M   'P 1'
#
loop_
_entity.id
_entity.type
_entity.pdbx_description
1 polymer ?
#
loop_
_entity_poly.entity_id
_entity_poly.type
_entity_poly.pdbx_seq_one_letter_code
_entity_poly.pdbx_strand_id
1 'polypeptide(L)'
;MCRLVKHLWYEVGRLDSNRPPTRLSETTNVKLLWLRFRGSGDRGAFSLDSLSDCWICFVGKPDTDSLAADRYYLQPKLRSELDIGRISHWLSICTRGHTIDCNAEGPITFEHAFPGLRVLRFIDVKRNCLVEMQSICKYTALSYVWGAVPNFRLTKANKRELSVSGGIEAVWEMLPRTIKDTVEFMRMLGLRYLWVDALCLLQNDQEDLELGVAVMDQIYERSWLTIIAACGHDANAGLPGVLEGSRKPSNLTMEVKEGVSLGVYTGLDLLYKNSVHNSRAWT
;
A
#
# COMPACT_ATOMS: atom_id res chain seq x y z
N MET A 1 3.18 34.82 8.22
CA MET A 1 3.52 33.40 8.07
C MET A 1 2.53 32.72 7.12
N CYS A 2 3.01 31.96 6.15
CA CYS A 2 2.17 31.31 5.15
C CYS A 2 1.21 30.31 5.82
N ARG A 3 -0.09 30.28 5.40
CA ARG A 3 -1.09 29.33 5.91
C ARG A 3 -0.64 27.86 5.75
N LEU A 4 0.08 27.55 4.70
CA LEU A 4 0.64 26.24 4.41
C LEU A 4 1.63 25.80 5.51
N VAL A 5 2.53 26.68 5.95
CA VAL A 5 3.52 26.40 7.00
C VAL A 5 2.82 26.18 8.36
N LYS A 6 1.83 26.99 8.68
CA LYS A 6 1.03 26.81 9.92
C LYS A 6 0.31 25.47 9.94
N HIS A 7 -0.24 25.07 8.80
CA HIS A 7 -0.98 23.82 8.70
C HIS A 7 -0.04 22.61 8.72
N LEU A 8 1.09 22.67 8.02
CA LEU A 8 2.13 21.67 8.08
C LEU A 8 2.58 21.40 9.53
N TRP A 9 2.83 22.46 10.29
CA TRP A 9 3.23 22.36 11.69
C TRP A 9 2.15 21.68 12.55
N TYR A 10 0.88 22.01 12.30
CA TYR A 10 -0.24 21.40 13.00
C TYR A 10 -0.39 19.90 12.67
N GLU A 11 -0.33 19.52 11.39
CA GLU A 11 -0.47 18.13 10.97
C GLU A 11 0.70 17.26 11.44
N VAL A 12 1.92 17.76 11.43
CA VAL A 12 3.06 17.04 11.99
C VAL A 12 2.93 16.83 13.48
N GLY A 13 2.50 17.86 14.23
CA GLY A 13 2.24 17.72 15.66
C GLY A 13 1.09 16.76 15.97
N ARG A 14 0.14 16.57 15.05
CA ARG A 14 -0.94 15.58 15.18
C ARG A 14 -0.46 14.14 14.91
N LEU A 15 0.50 13.98 14.01
CA LEU A 15 1.05 12.66 13.65
C LEU A 15 2.16 12.20 14.61
N ASP A 16 2.85 13.13 15.26
CA ASP A 16 3.89 12.83 16.25
C ASP A 16 3.31 12.92 17.65
N SER A 17 2.98 11.78 18.26
CA SER A 17 2.44 11.68 19.62
C SER A 17 3.37 12.26 20.70
N ASN A 18 4.66 12.42 20.42
CA ASN A 18 5.65 13.01 21.31
C ASN A 18 5.72 14.54 21.19
N ARG A 19 5.00 15.12 20.26
CA ARG A 19 4.99 16.56 20.00
C ARG A 19 3.54 17.08 19.97
N PRO A 20 3.04 17.62 21.08
CA PRO A 20 1.71 18.22 21.08
C PRO A 20 1.65 19.37 20.05
N PRO A 21 0.53 19.53 19.34
CA PRO A 21 0.37 20.59 18.36
C PRO A 21 0.39 21.96 19.05
N THR A 22 1.56 22.56 19.11
CA THR A 22 1.73 23.94 19.59
C THR A 22 1.36 24.90 18.47
N ARG A 23 0.50 25.87 18.77
CA ARG A 23 0.22 26.96 17.80
C ARG A 23 1.49 27.77 17.58
N LEU A 24 1.95 27.85 16.34
CA LEU A 24 3.00 28.79 15.97
C LEU A 24 2.50 30.22 16.21
N SER A 25 3.26 30.98 16.98
CA SER A 25 3.01 32.43 17.13
C SER A 25 3.32 33.13 15.79
N GLU A 26 2.75 34.31 15.61
CA GLU A 26 3.04 35.12 14.40
C GLU A 26 4.50 35.56 14.31
N THR A 27 5.21 35.55 15.43
CA THR A 27 6.61 35.94 15.57
C THR A 27 7.59 34.75 15.42
N THR A 28 7.08 33.52 15.24
CA THR A 28 7.96 32.34 15.10
C THR A 28 8.68 32.38 13.75
N ASN A 29 9.99 32.52 13.80
CA ASN A 29 10.84 32.41 12.62
C ASN A 29 10.96 30.93 12.21
N VAL A 30 10.46 30.60 11.02
CA VAL A 30 10.56 29.26 10.43
C VAL A 30 11.56 29.32 9.30
N LYS A 31 12.62 28.53 9.40
CA LYS A 31 13.59 28.36 8.32
C LYS A 31 13.11 27.30 7.35
N LEU A 32 13.13 27.63 6.07
CA LEU A 32 12.93 26.69 4.99
C LEU A 32 14.28 26.26 4.46
N LEU A 33 14.54 24.95 4.49
CA LEU A 33 15.76 24.35 3.94
C LEU A 33 15.45 23.71 2.59
N TRP A 34 16.31 23.91 1.61
CA TRP A 34 16.25 23.21 0.34
C TRP A 34 16.94 21.86 0.47
N LEU A 35 16.21 20.79 0.28
CA LEU A 35 16.73 19.42 0.30
C LEU A 35 16.76 18.85 -1.11
N ARG A 36 17.89 18.24 -1.50
CA ARG A 36 18.00 17.44 -2.72
C ARG A 36 17.70 15.98 -2.41
N PHE A 37 16.86 15.36 -3.20
CA PHE A 37 16.61 13.93 -3.08
C PHE A 37 17.72 13.12 -3.77
N ARG A 38 18.26 12.14 -3.07
CA ARG A 38 19.31 11.24 -3.59
C ARG A 38 18.74 10.46 -4.78
N GLY A 39 19.44 10.48 -5.92
CA GLY A 39 19.01 9.77 -7.13
C GLY A 39 18.01 10.50 -8.02
N SER A 40 17.51 11.67 -7.63
CA SER A 40 16.57 12.47 -8.42
C SER A 40 17.22 13.57 -9.28
N GLY A 41 18.53 13.55 -9.47
CA GLY A 41 19.28 14.63 -10.11
C GLY A 41 19.27 15.90 -9.25
N ASP A 42 18.96 17.05 -9.85
CA ASP A 42 18.86 18.34 -9.15
C ASP A 42 17.48 18.60 -8.52
N ARG A 43 16.61 17.62 -8.52
CA ARG A 43 15.25 17.77 -7.96
C ARG A 43 15.28 17.82 -6.44
N GLY A 44 14.49 18.70 -5.86
CA GLY A 44 14.41 18.85 -4.41
C GLY A 44 13.06 19.39 -3.95
N ALA A 45 12.92 19.53 -2.66
CA ALA A 45 11.77 20.11 -1.99
C ALA A 45 12.25 20.98 -0.82
N PHE A 46 11.34 21.82 -0.30
CA PHE A 46 11.60 22.62 0.89
C PHE A 46 11.22 21.82 2.14
N SER A 47 12.14 21.75 3.10
CA SER A 47 11.89 21.24 4.44
C SER A 47 11.82 22.39 5.45
N LEU A 48 11.07 22.16 6.51
CA LEU A 48 11.13 22.99 7.70
C LEU A 48 12.27 22.50 8.59
N ASP A 49 13.09 23.43 9.11
CA ASP A 49 14.30 23.16 9.88
C ASP A 49 14.11 22.19 11.06
N SER A 50 12.90 22.10 11.59
CA SER A 50 12.57 21.22 12.71
C SER A 50 11.75 19.97 12.33
N LEU A 51 11.51 19.70 11.04
CA LEU A 51 10.63 18.67 10.56
C LEU A 51 11.28 17.86 9.43
N SER A 52 12.06 16.84 9.80
CA SER A 52 12.85 16.03 8.85
C SER A 52 11.98 15.21 7.87
N ASP A 53 10.75 14.88 8.27
CA ASP A 53 9.91 13.90 7.54
C ASP A 53 8.76 14.54 6.76
N CYS A 54 8.71 15.88 6.69
CA CYS A 54 7.70 16.61 5.95
C CYS A 54 8.32 17.66 5.04
N TRP A 55 7.86 17.69 3.80
CA TRP A 55 8.37 18.60 2.80
C TRP A 55 7.25 19.41 2.15
N ILE A 56 7.59 20.63 1.73
CA ILE A 56 6.77 21.44 0.84
C ILE A 56 7.29 21.22 -0.58
N CYS A 57 6.47 20.70 -1.46
CA CYS A 57 6.83 20.42 -2.84
C CYS A 57 5.84 21.07 -3.81
N PHE A 58 6.27 21.22 -5.04
CA PHE A 58 5.37 21.65 -6.12
C PHE A 58 4.38 20.52 -6.42
N VAL A 59 3.13 20.91 -6.65
CA VAL A 59 2.06 19.98 -7.08
C VAL A 59 1.80 20.25 -8.56
N GLY A 60 2.05 19.25 -9.39
CA GLY A 60 1.88 19.34 -10.84
C GLY A 60 1.15 18.16 -11.43
N LYS A 61 0.73 18.33 -12.68
CA LYS A 61 0.30 17.21 -13.51
C LYS A 61 1.55 16.45 -13.98
N PRO A 62 1.50 15.11 -14.08
CA PRO A 62 2.65 14.30 -14.54
C PRO A 62 3.15 14.67 -15.94
N ASP A 63 2.28 15.25 -16.77
CA ASP A 63 2.50 15.50 -18.19
C ASP A 63 2.89 16.94 -18.51
N THR A 64 3.15 17.76 -17.50
CA THR A 64 3.65 19.11 -17.77
C THR A 64 5.15 19.06 -18.01
N ASP A 65 5.56 19.17 -19.29
CA ASP A 65 6.88 19.56 -19.78
C ASP A 65 7.26 20.98 -19.29
N SER A 66 7.22 21.21 -18.00
CA SER A 66 7.60 22.50 -17.45
C SER A 66 9.03 22.41 -16.93
N LEU A 67 9.80 23.49 -17.12
CA LEU A 67 11.11 23.71 -16.48
C LEU A 67 11.10 23.40 -14.97
N ALA A 68 9.92 23.44 -14.33
CA ALA A 68 9.73 23.04 -12.95
C ALA A 68 9.88 21.52 -12.75
N ALA A 69 9.52 20.68 -13.72
CA ALA A 69 9.66 19.23 -13.62
C ALA A 69 11.12 18.77 -13.56
N ASP A 70 12.05 19.54 -14.13
CA ASP A 70 13.46 19.21 -14.15
C ASP A 70 14.20 19.61 -12.88
N ARG A 71 13.70 20.62 -12.17
CA ARG A 71 14.37 21.17 -10.97
C ARG A 71 13.71 20.85 -9.64
N TYR A 72 12.41 20.55 -9.66
CA TYR A 72 11.63 20.36 -8.44
C TYR A 72 11.01 18.98 -8.41
N TYR A 73 10.92 18.41 -7.23
CA TYR A 73 10.13 17.21 -7.01
C TYR A 73 8.64 17.58 -7.15
N LEU A 74 8.00 17.03 -8.18
CA LEU A 74 6.57 17.24 -8.41
C LEU A 74 5.77 16.13 -7.76
N GLN A 75 4.94 16.51 -6.80
CA GLN A 75 3.97 15.58 -6.24
C GLN A 75 2.68 15.64 -7.08
N PRO A 76 2.17 14.50 -7.53
CA PRO A 76 0.89 14.48 -8.21
C PRO A 76 -0.24 14.84 -7.24
N LYS A 77 -1.22 15.58 -7.73
CA LYS A 77 -2.43 15.88 -6.97
C LYS A 77 -3.14 14.57 -6.62
N LEU A 78 -3.31 14.30 -5.33
CA LEU A 78 -4.08 13.15 -4.88
C LEU A 78 -5.55 13.31 -5.27
N ARG A 79 -6.11 12.25 -5.87
CA ARG A 79 -7.54 12.16 -6.21
C ARG A 79 -8.27 11.34 -5.14
N SER A 80 -9.59 11.43 -5.11
CA SER A 80 -10.45 10.57 -4.28
C SER A 80 -10.32 9.09 -4.65
N GLU A 81 -9.94 8.81 -5.88
CA GLU A 81 -9.76 7.48 -6.44
C GLU A 81 -8.30 7.16 -6.70
N LEU A 82 -7.97 5.88 -6.84
CA LEU A 82 -6.66 5.42 -7.26
C LEU A 82 -6.43 5.74 -8.74
N ASP A 83 -5.23 6.23 -9.05
CA ASP A 83 -4.77 6.37 -10.42
C ASP A 83 -4.18 5.03 -10.90
N ILE A 84 -5.05 4.17 -11.41
CA ILE A 84 -4.68 2.81 -11.87
C ILE A 84 -3.67 2.87 -13.02
N GLY A 85 -3.78 3.86 -13.90
CA GLY A 85 -2.81 4.05 -14.99
C GLY A 85 -1.41 4.31 -14.48
N ARG A 86 -1.26 5.16 -13.46
CA ARG A 86 0.01 5.44 -12.80
C ARG A 86 0.58 4.21 -12.09
N ILE A 87 -0.26 3.49 -11.34
CA ILE A 87 0.17 2.26 -10.65
C ILE A 87 0.65 1.23 -11.67
N SER A 88 -0.11 1.01 -12.75
CA SER A 88 0.28 0.12 -13.84
C SER A 88 1.60 0.54 -14.50
N HIS A 89 1.81 1.86 -14.68
CA HIS A 89 3.06 2.39 -15.22
C HIS A 89 4.24 2.09 -14.28
N TRP A 90 4.11 2.33 -12.96
CA TRP A 90 5.14 2.01 -11.98
C TRP A 90 5.48 0.52 -11.96
N LEU A 91 4.46 -0.35 -11.94
CA LEU A 91 4.65 -1.79 -12.01
C LEU A 91 5.37 -2.22 -13.31
N SER A 92 5.09 -1.53 -14.42
CA SER A 92 5.78 -1.80 -15.68
C SER A 92 7.25 -1.37 -15.67
N ILE A 93 7.58 -0.27 -14.98
CA ILE A 93 8.97 0.17 -14.79
C ILE A 93 9.73 -0.85 -13.95
N CYS A 94 9.17 -1.28 -12.81
CA CYS A 94 9.77 -2.33 -11.98
C CYS A 94 10.04 -3.61 -12.78
N THR A 95 9.06 -4.07 -13.55
CA THR A 95 9.19 -5.31 -14.31
C THR A 95 10.24 -5.24 -15.41
N ARG A 96 10.46 -4.05 -16.03
CA ARG A 96 11.41 -3.88 -17.15
C ARG A 96 12.77 -3.37 -16.73
N GLY A 97 12.82 -2.54 -15.69
CA GLY A 97 14.02 -1.78 -15.30
C GLY A 97 14.81 -2.39 -14.15
N HIS A 98 14.15 -3.12 -13.26
CA HIS A 98 14.76 -3.69 -12.06
C HIS A 98 14.95 -5.21 -12.22
N THR A 99 15.76 -5.63 -13.19
CA THR A 99 15.95 -7.04 -13.53
C THR A 99 16.60 -7.86 -12.42
N ILE A 100 17.46 -7.26 -11.61
CA ILE A 100 18.18 -7.93 -10.52
C ILE A 100 17.32 -7.96 -9.24
N ASP A 101 16.74 -6.83 -8.85
CA ASP A 101 16.05 -6.69 -7.55
C ASP A 101 14.58 -7.17 -7.59
N CYS A 102 13.92 -7.08 -8.74
CA CYS A 102 12.51 -7.47 -8.87
C CYS A 102 12.26 -8.79 -9.59
N ASN A 103 13.27 -9.38 -10.22
CA ASN A 103 13.18 -10.63 -10.99
C ASN A 103 14.35 -11.58 -10.71
N ALA A 104 14.98 -11.45 -9.55
CA ALA A 104 16.33 -11.99 -9.28
C ALA A 104 16.45 -13.51 -9.21
N GLU A 105 15.37 -14.25 -9.19
CA GLU A 105 15.48 -15.71 -9.06
C GLU A 105 15.19 -16.41 -10.39
N GLY A 106 16.18 -17.19 -10.85
CA GLY A 106 16.02 -18.14 -11.93
C GLY A 106 14.94 -19.19 -11.63
N PRO A 107 14.72 -20.17 -12.52
CA PRO A 107 13.70 -21.20 -12.33
C PRO A 107 13.94 -21.94 -11.01
N ILE A 108 13.00 -21.82 -10.08
CA ILE A 108 13.00 -22.45 -8.78
C ILE A 108 11.84 -23.46 -8.71
N THR A 109 12.06 -24.61 -8.07
CA THR A 109 10.98 -25.58 -7.87
C THR A 109 10.04 -25.13 -6.77
N PHE A 110 8.79 -25.60 -6.79
CA PHE A 110 7.80 -25.28 -5.76
C PHE A 110 8.27 -25.69 -4.36
N GLU A 111 8.86 -26.89 -4.22
CA GLU A 111 9.36 -27.40 -2.95
C GLU A 111 10.54 -26.57 -2.41
N HIS A 112 11.39 -26.07 -3.28
CA HIS A 112 12.48 -25.17 -2.88
C HIS A 112 11.97 -23.78 -2.49
N ALA A 113 10.96 -23.30 -3.18
CA ALA A 113 10.33 -21.99 -2.88
C ALA A 113 9.52 -22.01 -1.58
N PHE A 114 8.85 -23.13 -1.28
CA PHE A 114 7.93 -23.28 -0.14
C PHE A 114 8.15 -24.64 0.55
N PRO A 115 9.26 -24.78 1.30
CA PRO A 115 9.64 -26.05 1.92
C PRO A 115 8.53 -26.60 2.81
N GLY A 116 8.20 -27.88 2.61
CA GLY A 116 7.17 -28.59 3.39
C GLY A 116 5.72 -28.35 2.96
N LEU A 117 5.45 -27.35 2.13
CA LEU A 117 4.12 -27.19 1.54
C LEU A 117 3.88 -28.17 0.41
N ARG A 118 2.71 -28.81 0.39
CA ARG A 118 2.25 -29.64 -0.73
C ARG A 118 1.57 -28.82 -1.82
N VAL A 119 0.85 -27.78 -1.42
CA VAL A 119 0.11 -26.86 -2.30
C VAL A 119 0.11 -25.47 -1.71
N LEU A 120 0.05 -24.46 -2.56
CA LEU A 120 -0.26 -23.10 -2.18
C LEU A 120 -1.65 -22.74 -2.73
N ARG A 121 -2.49 -22.15 -1.87
CA ARG A 121 -3.85 -21.76 -2.26
C ARG A 121 -3.89 -20.28 -2.61
N PHE A 122 -4.73 -19.95 -3.58
CA PHE A 122 -4.97 -18.60 -4.03
C PHE A 122 -6.46 -18.36 -4.29
N ILE A 123 -6.90 -17.14 -4.17
CA ILE A 123 -8.16 -16.68 -4.73
C ILE A 123 -7.92 -16.37 -6.22
N ASP A 124 -8.57 -17.09 -7.13
CA ASP A 124 -8.65 -16.72 -8.55
C ASP A 124 -9.72 -15.63 -8.70
N VAL A 125 -9.32 -14.37 -8.79
CA VAL A 125 -10.26 -13.22 -8.84
C VAL A 125 -11.07 -13.16 -10.13
N LYS A 126 -10.66 -13.89 -11.19
CA LYS A 126 -11.42 -13.99 -12.44
C LYS A 126 -12.55 -15.01 -12.34
N ARG A 127 -12.29 -16.12 -11.64
CA ARG A 127 -13.27 -17.21 -11.47
C ARG A 127 -14.03 -17.10 -10.15
N ASN A 128 -13.67 -16.17 -9.29
CA ASN A 128 -14.22 -15.99 -7.94
C ASN A 128 -14.21 -17.29 -7.13
N CYS A 129 -13.08 -17.98 -7.11
CA CYS A 129 -12.96 -19.25 -6.39
C CYS A 129 -11.54 -19.44 -5.80
N LEU A 130 -11.45 -20.33 -4.84
CA LEU A 130 -10.18 -20.82 -4.31
C LEU A 130 -9.58 -21.84 -5.30
N VAL A 131 -8.28 -21.75 -5.53
CA VAL A 131 -7.51 -22.71 -6.35
C VAL A 131 -6.28 -23.19 -5.60
N GLU A 132 -5.89 -24.43 -5.82
CA GLU A 132 -4.66 -25.02 -5.28
C GLU A 132 -3.64 -25.19 -6.40
N MET A 133 -2.38 -24.82 -6.15
CA MET A 133 -1.29 -24.93 -7.11
C MET A 133 -0.07 -25.58 -6.47
N GLN A 134 0.64 -26.39 -7.28
CA GLN A 134 1.92 -27.01 -6.95
C GLN A 134 3.06 -26.45 -7.85
N SER A 135 2.81 -25.33 -8.48
CA SER A 135 3.77 -24.65 -9.34
C SER A 135 3.83 -23.17 -8.97
N ILE A 136 4.99 -22.57 -9.20
CA ILE A 136 5.17 -21.14 -9.01
C ILE A 136 4.41 -20.40 -10.11
N CYS A 137 3.61 -19.42 -9.70
CA CYS A 137 2.87 -18.55 -10.59
C CYS A 137 3.03 -17.10 -10.15
N LYS A 138 2.70 -16.16 -11.03
CA LYS A 138 2.62 -14.75 -10.70
C LYS A 138 1.40 -14.50 -9.83
N TYR A 139 1.59 -14.08 -8.57
CA TYR A 139 0.51 -13.79 -7.64
C TYR A 139 0.76 -12.48 -6.86
N THR A 140 -0.29 -11.99 -6.24
CA THR A 140 -0.29 -10.85 -5.33
C THR A 140 -0.54 -11.36 -3.92
N ALA A 141 0.15 -10.82 -2.91
CA ALA A 141 -0.11 -11.11 -1.51
C ALA A 141 -0.73 -9.87 -0.82
N LEU A 142 -1.66 -10.10 0.11
CA LEU A 142 -2.26 -9.06 0.94
C LEU A 142 -1.73 -9.17 2.37
N SER A 143 -1.13 -8.09 2.86
CA SER A 143 -0.80 -7.90 4.28
C SER A 143 -1.73 -6.85 4.88
N TYR A 144 -2.49 -7.23 5.92
CA TYR A 144 -3.49 -6.37 6.53
C TYR A 144 -3.69 -6.70 8.02
N VAL A 145 -4.31 -5.78 8.75
CA VAL A 145 -4.63 -5.98 10.17
C VAL A 145 -5.98 -6.68 10.30
N TRP A 146 -6.03 -7.81 10.99
CA TRP A 146 -7.31 -8.52 11.25
C TRP A 146 -8.20 -7.76 12.24
N GLY A 147 -7.59 -7.26 13.32
CA GLY A 147 -8.32 -6.63 14.41
C GLY A 147 -9.22 -7.62 15.16
N ALA A 148 -10.15 -7.05 15.93
CA ALA A 148 -11.12 -7.83 16.71
C ALA A 148 -12.48 -8.01 15.99
N VAL A 149 -12.57 -7.67 14.70
CA VAL A 149 -13.81 -7.81 13.93
C VAL A 149 -13.99 -9.23 13.41
N PRO A 150 -15.26 -9.68 13.19
CA PRO A 150 -15.52 -10.96 12.54
C PRO A 150 -14.79 -11.04 11.20
N ASN A 151 -14.03 -12.08 11.00
CA ASN A 151 -13.28 -12.32 9.76
C ASN A 151 -13.68 -13.68 9.19
N PHE A 152 -14.21 -13.69 7.98
CA PHE A 152 -14.51 -14.94 7.28
C PHE A 152 -13.22 -15.68 6.96
N ARG A 153 -13.18 -16.98 7.27
CA ARG A 153 -11.96 -17.80 7.23
C ARG A 153 -12.17 -19.06 6.42
N LEU A 154 -11.10 -19.52 5.78
CA LEU A 154 -11.06 -20.85 5.17
C LEU A 154 -11.03 -21.92 6.26
N THR A 155 -11.90 -22.92 6.13
CA THR A 155 -11.98 -24.09 7.01
C THR A 155 -12.13 -25.36 6.17
N LYS A 156 -11.90 -26.54 6.78
CA LYS A 156 -12.18 -27.83 6.11
C LYS A 156 -13.62 -27.95 5.61
N ALA A 157 -14.57 -27.34 6.35
CA ALA A 157 -15.99 -27.40 6.02
C ALA A 157 -16.38 -26.61 4.77
N ASN A 158 -15.81 -25.40 4.58
CA ASN A 158 -16.19 -24.52 3.47
C ASN A 158 -15.23 -24.58 2.26
N LYS A 159 -14.08 -25.26 2.38
CA LYS A 159 -13.07 -25.37 1.31
C LYS A 159 -13.66 -25.81 -0.02
N ARG A 160 -14.50 -26.86 0.00
CA ARG A 160 -15.10 -27.43 -1.23
C ARG A 160 -15.99 -26.41 -1.94
N GLU A 161 -16.82 -25.70 -1.20
CA GLU A 161 -17.73 -24.68 -1.74
C GLU A 161 -16.96 -23.48 -2.32
N LEU A 162 -15.93 -23.04 -1.60
CA LEU A 162 -15.07 -21.93 -2.06
C LEU A 162 -14.24 -22.29 -3.30
N SER A 163 -13.98 -23.59 -3.55
CA SER A 163 -13.20 -24.05 -4.71
C SER A 163 -14.02 -24.15 -6.00
N VAL A 164 -15.32 -23.99 -5.94
CA VAL A 164 -16.18 -23.95 -7.13
C VAL A 164 -16.17 -22.52 -7.72
N SER A 165 -16.24 -22.40 -9.03
CA SER A 165 -16.34 -21.09 -9.69
C SER A 165 -17.53 -20.30 -9.13
N GLY A 166 -17.31 -19.06 -8.68
CA GLY A 166 -18.29 -18.24 -7.97
C GLY A 166 -18.35 -18.47 -6.45
N GLY A 167 -17.60 -19.42 -5.89
CA GLY A 167 -17.66 -19.74 -4.45
C GLY A 167 -17.26 -18.56 -3.55
N ILE A 168 -16.31 -17.71 -3.98
CA ILE A 168 -15.94 -16.48 -3.26
C ILE A 168 -17.04 -15.43 -3.36
N GLU A 169 -17.75 -15.36 -4.51
CA GLU A 169 -18.86 -14.43 -4.70
C GLU A 169 -20.05 -14.81 -3.80
N ALA A 170 -20.32 -16.11 -3.62
CA ALA A 170 -21.37 -16.59 -2.72
C ALA A 170 -21.20 -16.16 -1.26
N VAL A 171 -19.97 -15.91 -0.83
CA VAL A 171 -19.64 -15.44 0.53
C VAL A 171 -19.20 -13.97 0.58
N TRP A 172 -19.39 -13.23 -0.52
CA TRP A 172 -18.88 -11.86 -0.68
C TRP A 172 -19.26 -10.94 0.47
N GLU A 173 -20.50 -10.97 0.93
CA GLU A 173 -20.98 -10.09 2.00
C GLU A 173 -20.36 -10.41 3.37
N MET A 174 -19.87 -11.64 3.56
CA MET A 174 -19.17 -12.05 4.78
C MET A 174 -17.69 -11.68 4.78
N LEU A 175 -17.12 -11.31 3.62
CA LEU A 175 -15.72 -10.93 3.52
C LEU A 175 -15.49 -9.55 4.11
N PRO A 176 -14.39 -9.35 4.86
CA PRO A 176 -13.97 -8.03 5.31
C PRO A 176 -13.74 -7.07 4.14
N ARG A 177 -13.98 -5.79 4.37
CA ARG A 177 -13.85 -4.76 3.34
C ARG A 177 -12.46 -4.71 2.72
N THR A 178 -11.39 -4.88 3.50
CA THR A 178 -10.01 -4.86 2.96
C THR A 178 -9.79 -5.97 1.93
N ILE A 179 -10.36 -7.15 2.14
CA ILE A 179 -10.28 -8.25 1.17
C ILE A 179 -11.10 -7.92 -0.08
N LYS A 180 -12.35 -7.42 0.07
CA LYS A 180 -13.20 -6.98 -1.04
C LYS A 180 -12.49 -5.93 -1.90
N ASP A 181 -11.98 -4.87 -1.27
CA ASP A 181 -11.26 -3.79 -1.96
C ASP A 181 -10.00 -4.31 -2.67
N THR A 182 -9.30 -5.28 -2.07
CA THR A 182 -8.12 -5.90 -2.69
C THR A 182 -8.49 -6.67 -3.95
N VAL A 183 -9.57 -7.45 -3.93
CA VAL A 183 -10.07 -8.18 -5.11
C VAL A 183 -10.45 -7.20 -6.23
N GLU A 184 -11.14 -6.11 -5.91
CA GLU A 184 -11.50 -5.09 -6.89
C GLU A 184 -10.25 -4.39 -7.45
N PHE A 185 -9.30 -4.02 -6.61
CA PHE A 185 -8.03 -3.43 -7.04
C PHE A 185 -7.27 -4.35 -8.00
N MET A 186 -7.23 -5.64 -7.71
CA MET A 186 -6.59 -6.62 -8.60
C MET A 186 -7.31 -6.72 -9.95
N ARG A 187 -8.64 -6.67 -9.97
CA ARG A 187 -9.44 -6.64 -11.20
C ARG A 187 -9.11 -5.41 -12.05
N MET A 188 -9.00 -4.23 -11.42
CA MET A 188 -8.60 -2.99 -12.09
C MET A 188 -7.21 -3.07 -12.73
N LEU A 189 -6.28 -3.81 -12.11
CA LEU A 189 -4.92 -4.04 -12.61
C LEU A 189 -4.79 -5.24 -13.56
N GLY A 190 -5.86 -6.01 -13.78
CA GLY A 190 -5.83 -7.22 -14.60
C GLY A 190 -5.05 -8.38 -13.97
N LEU A 191 -4.81 -8.36 -12.66
CA LEU A 191 -4.14 -9.42 -11.90
C LEU A 191 -5.11 -10.57 -11.61
N ARG A 192 -4.58 -11.77 -11.33
CA ARG A 192 -5.43 -12.95 -11.24
C ARG A 192 -5.39 -13.66 -9.90
N TYR A 193 -4.23 -13.96 -9.36
CA TYR A 193 -4.08 -14.79 -8.17
C TYR A 193 -3.76 -13.95 -6.95
N LEU A 194 -4.58 -14.08 -5.91
CA LEU A 194 -4.44 -13.37 -4.65
C LEU A 194 -4.21 -14.34 -3.50
N TRP A 195 -3.13 -14.16 -2.77
CA TRP A 195 -2.91 -14.83 -1.50
C TRP A 195 -3.35 -13.94 -0.33
N VAL A 196 -4.19 -14.52 0.53
CA VAL A 196 -4.65 -13.91 1.78
C VAL A 196 -4.60 -14.99 2.86
N ASP A 197 -3.89 -14.75 3.93
CA ASP A 197 -3.70 -15.69 5.03
C ASP A 197 -5.02 -16.32 5.54
N ALA A 198 -6.05 -15.49 5.77
CA ALA A 198 -7.34 -15.93 6.25
C ALA A 198 -8.09 -16.89 5.31
N LEU A 199 -7.83 -16.81 3.98
CA LEU A 199 -8.56 -17.55 2.94
C LEU A 199 -7.68 -18.56 2.19
N CYS A 200 -6.37 -18.53 2.40
CA CYS A 200 -5.43 -19.41 1.72
C CYS A 200 -4.80 -20.46 2.65
N LEU A 201 -4.94 -20.27 3.98
CA LEU A 201 -4.57 -21.25 5.00
C LEU A 201 -5.83 -21.82 5.66
N LEU A 202 -5.86 -23.14 5.91
CA LEU A 202 -6.96 -23.79 6.63
C LEU A 202 -6.89 -23.43 8.12
N GLN A 203 -7.74 -22.54 8.57
CA GLN A 203 -7.70 -21.97 9.92
C GLN A 203 -8.10 -22.96 11.04
N ASN A 204 -8.70 -24.08 10.68
CA ASN A 204 -9.04 -25.18 11.60
C ASN A 204 -8.29 -26.48 11.30
N ASP A 205 -7.14 -26.38 10.63
CA ASP A 205 -6.18 -27.47 10.42
C ASP A 205 -4.82 -27.03 10.95
N GLN A 206 -4.42 -27.61 12.07
CA GLN A 206 -3.20 -27.22 12.77
C GLN A 206 -1.95 -27.44 11.90
N GLU A 207 -1.87 -28.57 11.18
CA GLU A 207 -0.72 -28.90 10.33
C GLU A 207 -0.62 -27.91 9.15
N ASP A 208 -1.72 -27.65 8.46
CA ASP A 208 -1.75 -26.69 7.32
C ASP A 208 -1.40 -25.28 7.77
N LEU A 209 -1.88 -24.86 8.94
CA LEU A 209 -1.61 -23.55 9.50
C LEU A 209 -0.13 -23.39 9.90
N GLU A 210 0.44 -24.36 10.60
CA GLU A 210 1.84 -24.35 11.04
C GLU A 210 2.79 -24.32 9.83
N LEU A 211 2.56 -25.16 8.83
CA LEU A 211 3.35 -25.19 7.60
C LEU A 211 3.24 -23.87 6.83
N GLY A 212 2.03 -23.33 6.70
CA GLY A 212 1.81 -22.06 6.02
C GLY A 212 2.46 -20.87 6.72
N VAL A 213 2.42 -20.84 8.05
CA VAL A 213 3.09 -19.79 8.86
C VAL A 213 4.61 -19.93 8.77
N ALA A 214 5.15 -21.14 8.76
CA ALA A 214 6.59 -21.40 8.68
C ALA A 214 7.24 -20.88 7.37
N VAL A 215 6.46 -20.74 6.28
CA VAL A 215 6.94 -20.24 4.98
C VAL A 215 6.30 -18.91 4.59
N MET A 216 5.68 -18.21 5.55
CA MET A 216 4.93 -16.97 5.25
C MET A 216 5.84 -15.85 4.73
N ASP A 217 7.05 -15.76 5.23
CA ASP A 217 8.08 -14.85 4.75
C ASP A 217 8.37 -15.07 3.26
N GLN A 218 8.59 -16.35 2.85
CA GLN A 218 8.80 -16.71 1.45
C GLN A 218 7.55 -16.40 0.59
N ILE A 219 6.34 -16.58 1.13
CA ILE A 219 5.12 -16.24 0.40
C ILE A 219 5.06 -14.74 0.10
N TYR A 220 5.41 -13.87 1.05
CA TYR A 220 5.46 -12.44 0.80
C TYR A 220 6.63 -12.02 -0.09
N GLU A 221 7.82 -12.55 0.15
CA GLU A 221 9.03 -12.25 -0.61
C GLU A 221 8.90 -12.61 -2.09
N ARG A 222 8.31 -13.76 -2.38
CA ARG A 222 8.12 -14.27 -3.75
C ARG A 222 6.85 -13.78 -4.43
N SER A 223 6.04 -12.99 -3.77
CA SER A 223 4.88 -12.37 -4.41
C SER A 223 5.35 -11.35 -5.46
N TRP A 224 4.70 -11.35 -6.62
CA TRP A 224 4.98 -10.33 -7.63
C TRP A 224 4.60 -8.91 -7.18
N LEU A 225 3.61 -8.81 -6.30
CA LEU A 225 3.16 -7.57 -5.67
C LEU A 225 2.66 -7.89 -4.27
N THR A 226 3.19 -7.23 -3.27
CA THR A 226 2.60 -7.22 -1.92
C THR A 226 1.81 -5.94 -1.71
N ILE A 227 0.52 -6.08 -1.41
CA ILE A 227 -0.35 -4.98 -1.02
C ILE A 227 -0.32 -4.89 0.51
N ILE A 228 0.14 -3.76 1.03
CA ILE A 228 0.17 -3.47 2.47
C ILE A 228 -0.98 -2.53 2.79
N ALA A 229 -2.03 -3.05 3.44
CA ALA A 229 -3.13 -2.25 3.97
C ALA A 229 -2.74 -1.62 5.31
N ALA A 230 -1.91 -0.58 5.25
CA ALA A 230 -1.37 0.09 6.43
C ALA A 230 -2.39 1.01 7.13
N CYS A 231 -3.50 1.34 6.46
CA CYS A 231 -4.55 2.20 7.01
C CYS A 231 -5.54 1.41 7.86
N GLY A 232 -5.96 1.99 8.98
CA GLY A 232 -7.00 1.42 9.84
C GLY A 232 -6.51 0.43 10.89
N HIS A 233 -7.45 -0.02 11.73
CA HIS A 233 -7.17 -0.82 12.92
C HIS A 233 -7.66 -2.26 12.80
N ASP A 234 -8.39 -2.59 11.73
CA ASP A 234 -8.99 -3.90 11.53
C ASP A 234 -9.22 -4.23 10.04
N ALA A 235 -9.74 -5.43 9.79
CA ALA A 235 -9.99 -5.95 8.45
C ALA A 235 -11.08 -5.20 7.66
N ASN A 236 -11.88 -4.35 8.29
CA ASN A 236 -12.92 -3.56 7.64
C ASN A 236 -12.48 -2.14 7.26
N ALA A 237 -11.23 -1.79 7.48
CA ALA A 237 -10.69 -0.47 7.10
C ALA A 237 -10.74 -0.21 5.58
N GLY A 238 -10.61 -1.25 4.78
CA GLY A 238 -10.59 -1.18 3.32
C GLY A 238 -9.27 -0.64 2.76
N LEU A 239 -9.24 -0.44 1.44
CA LEU A 239 -8.13 0.21 0.73
C LEU A 239 -8.60 1.59 0.23
N PRO A 240 -8.08 2.69 0.79
CA PRO A 240 -8.53 4.03 0.43
C PRO A 240 -8.34 4.34 -1.06
N GLY A 241 -9.40 4.73 -1.73
CA GLY A 241 -9.41 5.10 -3.16
C GLY A 241 -9.76 3.96 -4.11
N VAL A 242 -9.95 2.72 -3.63
CA VAL A 242 -10.49 1.63 -4.45
C VAL A 242 -11.97 1.85 -4.71
N LEU A 243 -12.74 2.10 -3.66
CA LEU A 243 -14.12 2.54 -3.81
C LEU A 243 -14.19 4.07 -3.88
N GLU A 244 -15.08 4.58 -4.70
CA GLU A 244 -15.36 6.01 -4.83
C GLU A 244 -15.65 6.63 -3.45
N GLY A 245 -15.05 7.78 -3.17
CA GLY A 245 -15.21 8.50 -1.90
C GLY A 245 -14.56 7.86 -0.67
N SER A 246 -13.94 6.66 -0.79
CA SER A 246 -13.27 5.99 0.34
C SER A 246 -11.96 6.66 0.76
N ARG A 247 -11.35 7.46 -0.13
CA ARG A 247 -10.17 8.27 0.18
C ARG A 247 -10.55 9.74 0.25
N LYS A 248 -10.29 10.35 1.39
CA LYS A 248 -10.36 11.81 1.52
C LYS A 248 -8.99 12.35 1.09
N PRO A 249 -8.88 13.04 -0.05
CA PRO A 249 -7.63 13.66 -0.43
C PRO A 249 -7.25 14.67 0.65
N SER A 250 -6.14 14.46 1.33
CA SER A 250 -5.58 15.47 2.24
C SER A 250 -4.90 16.52 1.37
N ASN A 251 -5.71 17.39 0.78
CA ASN A 251 -5.23 18.42 -0.13
C ASN A 251 -4.80 19.65 0.65
N LEU A 252 -3.66 19.56 1.29
CA LEU A 252 -2.92 20.74 1.67
C LEU A 252 -2.16 21.24 0.44
N THR A 253 -2.91 21.62 -0.56
CA THR A 253 -2.37 22.34 -1.70
C THR A 253 -2.83 23.77 -1.64
N MET A 254 -1.92 24.70 -1.91
CA MET A 254 -2.19 26.12 -2.02
C MET A 254 -1.63 26.63 -3.34
N GLU A 255 -2.46 27.25 -4.13
CA GLU A 255 -2.01 28.00 -5.29
C GLU A 255 -1.29 29.26 -4.81
N VAL A 256 -0.01 29.37 -5.13
CA VAL A 256 0.85 30.51 -4.74
C VAL A 256 0.99 31.54 -5.87
N LYS A 257 0.77 31.12 -7.09
CA LYS A 257 0.73 31.91 -8.31
C LYS A 257 -0.15 31.16 -9.29
N GLU A 258 -0.75 31.87 -10.25
CA GLU A 258 -1.55 31.26 -11.30
C GLU A 258 -0.81 30.07 -11.95
N GLY A 259 -1.42 28.90 -11.90
CA GLY A 259 -0.86 27.64 -12.41
C GLY A 259 0.24 27.00 -11.55
N VAL A 260 0.63 27.61 -10.41
CA VAL A 260 1.67 27.09 -9.51
C VAL A 260 1.08 26.74 -8.15
N SER A 261 1.02 25.48 -7.84
CA SER A 261 0.53 24.99 -6.54
C SER A 261 1.66 24.37 -5.73
N LEU A 262 1.68 24.67 -4.45
CA LEU A 262 2.52 23.99 -3.45
C LEU A 262 1.66 23.05 -2.62
N GLY A 263 2.23 21.92 -2.24
CA GLY A 263 1.61 20.92 -1.38
C GLY A 263 2.55 20.46 -0.29
N VAL A 264 1.97 19.84 0.74
CA VAL A 264 2.72 19.18 1.80
C VAL A 264 2.87 17.72 1.46
N TYR A 265 4.08 17.23 1.51
CA TYR A 265 4.42 15.82 1.43
C TYR A 265 4.91 15.33 2.79
N THR A 266 4.33 14.25 3.26
CA THR A 266 4.77 13.56 4.48
C THR A 266 5.46 12.27 4.05
N GLY A 267 6.66 12.04 4.57
CA GLY A 267 7.42 10.82 4.29
C GLY A 267 6.62 9.57 4.64
N LEU A 268 6.75 8.54 3.82
CA LEU A 268 6.06 7.26 4.03
C LEU A 268 6.43 6.67 5.41
N ASP A 269 7.68 6.83 5.83
CA ASP A 269 8.18 6.34 7.11
C ASP A 269 7.40 6.90 8.30
N LEU A 270 7.07 8.19 8.28
CA LEU A 270 6.28 8.82 9.36
C LEU A 270 4.84 8.29 9.39
N LEU A 271 4.24 8.10 8.22
CA LEU A 271 2.89 7.56 8.11
C LEU A 271 2.85 6.10 8.55
N TYR A 272 3.85 5.32 8.19
CA TYR A 272 3.91 3.89 8.47
C TYR A 272 4.27 3.59 9.93
N LYS A 273 5.23 4.32 10.53
CA LYS A 273 5.65 4.14 11.94
C LYS A 273 4.48 4.17 12.93
N ASN A 274 3.47 4.98 12.67
CA ASN A 274 2.30 5.15 13.54
C ASN A 274 1.12 4.24 13.15
N SER A 275 1.29 3.34 12.18
CA SER A 275 0.23 2.42 11.78
C SER A 275 0.15 1.21 12.71
N VAL A 276 -1.07 0.71 12.94
CA VAL A 276 -1.28 -0.56 13.66
C VAL A 276 -0.60 -1.71 12.91
N HIS A 277 -0.53 -1.62 11.59
CA HIS A 277 0.18 -2.60 10.76
C HIS A 277 1.65 -2.73 11.18
N ASN A 278 2.36 -1.61 11.37
CA ASN A 278 3.77 -1.61 11.76
C ASN A 278 4.02 -2.08 13.21
N SER A 279 3.00 -2.09 14.06
CA SER A 279 3.14 -2.56 15.44
C SER A 279 3.10 -4.09 15.60
N ARG A 280 2.87 -4.82 14.49
CA ARG A 280 2.81 -6.29 14.53
C ARG A 280 4.21 -6.90 14.57
N ALA A 281 4.32 -8.10 15.18
CA ALA A 281 5.60 -8.76 15.44
C ALA A 281 6.36 -9.22 14.16
N TRP A 282 5.68 -9.28 13.02
CA TRP A 282 6.23 -9.78 11.74
C TRP A 282 6.11 -8.78 10.59
N THR A 283 6.09 -7.49 10.89
CA THR A 283 6.13 -6.42 9.88
C THR A 283 7.50 -5.79 9.76
#